data_36585c83dab4ca2700890306e6d17af7
#
_entry.id   36585c83dab4ca2700890306e6d17af7
#
_cell.length_a   1.000
_cell.length_b   1.000
_cell.length_c   1.000
_cell.angle_alpha   90.00
_cell.angle_beta   90.00
_cell.angle_gamma   90.00
#
_symmetry.space_group_name_H-M   'P 1'
#
loop_
_entity.id
_entity.type
_entity.pdbx_description
1 polymer ?
#
loop_
_entity_poly.entity_id
_entity_poly.type
_entity_poly.pdbx_seq_one_letter_code
_entity_poly.pdbx_strand_id
1 'polypeptide(L)'
;MTRRLVIAVTMAALVLIVPSAWAHEEYRIIGTVLKLSTDRLDVKQTKDGKTISMLTDHLTIYTRDKKKVKRADLKVGTNVVVDGIGDAIEDLLVLEVKIVPPPAKK
;
A
#
# COMPACT_ATOMS: atom_id res chain seq x y z
N MET A 1 -19.87 44.23 -18.62
CA MET A 1 -20.61 43.13 -18.04
C MET A 1 -20.16 41.80 -18.57
N THR A 2 -19.95 41.68 -19.84
CA THR A 2 -19.44 40.45 -20.44
C THR A 2 -18.05 40.05 -19.93
N ARG A 3 -17.28 41.04 -19.52
CA ARG A 3 -15.92 40.77 -19.02
C ARG A 3 -15.92 39.90 -17.77
N ARG A 4 -16.87 40.07 -16.90
CA ARG A 4 -16.93 39.31 -15.65
C ARG A 4 -17.21 37.85 -15.92
N LEU A 5 -18.03 37.54 -16.89
CA LEU A 5 -18.34 36.18 -17.25
C LEU A 5 -17.13 35.47 -17.84
N VAL A 6 -16.37 36.19 -18.65
CA VAL A 6 -15.17 35.60 -19.26
C VAL A 6 -14.12 35.23 -18.20
N ILE A 7 -13.93 36.08 -17.22
CA ILE A 7 -12.99 35.84 -16.15
C ILE A 7 -13.38 34.61 -15.33
N ALA A 8 -14.66 34.48 -15.03
CA ALA A 8 -15.17 33.36 -14.24
C ALA A 8 -14.93 32.03 -14.97
N VAL A 9 -15.18 32.02 -16.28
CA VAL A 9 -14.97 30.81 -17.04
C VAL A 9 -13.49 30.39 -17.05
N THR A 10 -12.60 31.36 -17.16
CA THR A 10 -11.16 31.10 -17.18
C THR A 10 -10.72 30.46 -15.87
N MET A 11 -11.20 30.94 -14.75
CA MET A 11 -10.82 30.38 -13.46
C MET A 11 -11.33 28.97 -13.27
N ALA A 12 -12.55 28.71 -13.73
CA ALA A 12 -13.09 27.35 -13.65
C ALA A 12 -12.24 26.37 -14.46
N ALA A 13 -11.76 26.77 -15.60
CA ALA A 13 -10.91 25.90 -16.42
C ALA A 13 -9.60 25.55 -15.73
N LEU A 14 -9.02 26.48 -14.99
CA LEU A 14 -7.77 26.24 -14.27
C LEU A 14 -7.94 25.19 -13.19
N VAL A 15 -9.06 25.19 -12.52
CA VAL A 15 -9.30 24.22 -11.46
C VAL A 15 -9.34 22.79 -12.01
N LEU A 16 -9.82 22.62 -13.23
CA LEU A 16 -9.93 21.30 -13.83
C LEU A 16 -8.60 20.71 -14.28
N ILE A 17 -7.53 21.48 -14.25
CA ILE A 17 -6.23 21.02 -14.71
C ILE A 17 -5.46 20.26 -13.63
N VAL A 18 -5.94 20.25 -12.39
CA VAL A 18 -5.26 19.54 -11.32
C VAL A 18 -5.17 18.05 -11.68
N PRO A 19 -3.96 17.54 -11.92
CA PRO A 19 -3.80 16.15 -12.37
C PRO A 19 -3.81 15.20 -11.19
N SER A 20 -4.88 14.49 -11.03
CA SER A 20 -4.92 13.40 -10.07
C SER A 20 -4.26 12.14 -10.62
N ALA A 21 -3.94 12.13 -11.91
CA ALA A 21 -3.40 10.94 -12.57
C ALA A 21 -1.95 10.63 -12.21
N TRP A 22 -1.27 11.53 -11.53
CA TRP A 22 0.13 11.35 -11.18
C TRP A 22 0.36 10.50 -9.96
N ALA A 23 -0.64 10.39 -9.10
CA ALA A 23 -0.48 9.68 -7.85
C ALA A 23 -0.67 8.19 -8.06
N HIS A 24 0.34 7.39 -7.74
CA HIS A 24 0.15 5.97 -7.58
C HIS A 24 -0.72 5.76 -6.36
N GLU A 25 -1.59 4.79 -6.43
CA GLU A 25 -2.43 4.50 -5.28
C GLU A 25 -1.63 3.77 -4.23
N GLU A 26 -1.86 4.15 -2.99
CA GLU A 26 -1.33 3.43 -1.86
C GLU A 26 -2.34 2.40 -1.41
N TYR A 27 -1.85 1.20 -1.17
CA TYR A 27 -2.70 0.09 -0.72
C TYR A 27 -2.21 -0.36 0.64
N ARG A 28 -3.16 -0.65 1.50
CA ARG A 28 -2.85 -1.25 2.79
C ARG A 28 -3.46 -2.64 2.82
N ILE A 29 -2.61 -3.65 2.94
CA ILE A 29 -3.01 -5.04 2.95
C ILE A 29 -2.84 -5.57 4.37
N ILE A 30 -3.91 -6.03 4.96
CA ILE A 30 -3.89 -6.58 6.32
C ILE A 30 -4.16 -8.07 6.22
N GLY A 31 -3.26 -8.88 6.76
CA GLY A 31 -3.46 -10.31 6.69
C GLY A 31 -2.30 -11.10 7.25
N THR A 32 -2.19 -12.32 6.76
CA THR A 32 -1.21 -13.31 7.23
C THR A 32 -0.29 -13.69 6.09
N VAL A 33 1.00 -13.78 6.37
CA VAL A 33 1.98 -14.17 5.37
C VAL A 33 1.79 -15.63 5.01
N LEU A 34 1.56 -15.90 3.72
CA LEU A 34 1.43 -17.27 3.22
C LEU A 34 2.72 -17.78 2.62
N LYS A 35 3.45 -16.90 1.94
CA LYS A 35 4.66 -17.28 1.25
C LYS A 35 5.60 -16.11 1.20
N LEU A 36 6.88 -16.40 1.34
CA LEU A 36 7.93 -15.38 1.34
C LEU A 36 9.07 -15.87 0.47
N SER A 37 9.32 -15.16 -0.62
CA SER A 37 10.39 -15.44 -1.54
C SER A 37 11.42 -14.31 -1.50
N THR A 38 12.47 -14.43 -2.28
CA THR A 38 13.53 -13.41 -2.31
C THR A 38 12.98 -12.04 -2.68
N ASP A 39 12.04 -11.97 -3.62
CA ASP A 39 11.50 -10.71 -4.13
C ASP A 39 9.98 -10.65 -4.10
N ARG A 40 9.32 -11.58 -3.43
CA ARG A 40 7.87 -11.61 -3.38
C ARG A 40 7.37 -11.90 -1.99
N LEU A 41 6.18 -11.40 -1.73
CA LEU A 41 5.48 -11.60 -0.49
C LEU A 41 4.02 -11.87 -0.80
N ASP A 42 3.54 -13.03 -0.40
CA ASP A 42 2.13 -13.39 -0.56
C ASP A 42 1.43 -13.27 0.79
N VAL A 43 0.36 -12.51 0.83
CA VAL A 43 -0.40 -12.25 2.05
C VAL A 43 -1.85 -12.62 1.80
N LYS A 44 -2.41 -13.40 2.71
CA LYS A 44 -3.85 -13.70 2.68
C LYS A 44 -4.56 -12.61 3.44
N GLN A 45 -5.40 -11.84 2.73
CA GLN A 45 -6.15 -10.75 3.35
C GLN A 45 -7.16 -11.27 4.35
N THR A 46 -7.20 -10.63 5.50
CA THR A 46 -8.15 -11.00 6.56
C THR A 46 -9.59 -10.72 6.14
N LYS A 47 -9.80 -9.64 5.42
CA LYS A 47 -11.16 -9.18 5.11
C LYS A 47 -11.92 -10.11 4.17
N ASP A 48 -11.25 -10.77 3.24
CA ASP A 48 -11.94 -11.57 2.22
C ASP A 48 -11.27 -12.90 1.93
N GLY A 49 -10.13 -13.18 2.57
CA GLY A 49 -9.41 -14.43 2.36
C GLY A 49 -8.65 -14.53 1.06
N LYS A 50 -8.60 -13.46 0.29
CA LYS A 50 -7.88 -13.48 -0.98
C LYS A 50 -6.39 -13.31 -0.77
N THR A 51 -5.62 -13.97 -1.61
CA THR A 51 -4.17 -13.87 -1.56
C THR A 51 -3.69 -12.75 -2.48
N ILE A 52 -2.90 -11.85 -1.92
CA ILE A 52 -2.29 -10.77 -2.68
C ILE A 52 -0.80 -11.04 -2.77
N SER A 53 -0.31 -11.15 -4.00
CA SER A 53 1.12 -11.34 -4.26
C SER A 53 1.75 -10.01 -4.59
N MET A 54 2.80 -9.65 -3.86
CA MET A 54 3.42 -8.33 -3.97
C MET A 54 4.91 -8.48 -4.19
N LEU A 55 5.51 -7.49 -4.84
CA LEU A 55 6.94 -7.43 -5.04
C LEU A 55 7.60 -6.75 -3.85
N THR A 56 8.75 -7.26 -3.46
CA THR A 56 9.61 -6.60 -2.48
C THR A 56 10.97 -6.33 -3.08
N ASP A 57 11.67 -5.32 -2.58
CA ASP A 57 13.02 -5.01 -3.03
C ASP A 57 13.87 -4.60 -1.83
N HIS A 58 15.09 -4.15 -2.11
CA HIS A 58 16.03 -3.78 -1.05
C HIS A 58 15.60 -2.51 -0.29
N LEU A 59 14.62 -1.77 -0.81
CA LEU A 59 14.10 -0.58 -0.14
C LEU A 59 12.92 -0.89 0.75
N THR A 60 12.37 -2.10 0.67
CA THR A 60 11.25 -2.50 1.53
C THR A 60 11.69 -2.52 2.98
N ILE A 61 10.92 -1.86 3.83
CA ILE A 61 11.22 -1.74 5.25
C ILE A 61 10.35 -2.70 6.03
N TYR A 62 10.95 -3.36 7.03
CA TYR A 62 10.24 -4.27 7.92
C TYR A 62 10.30 -3.70 9.33
N THR A 63 9.15 -3.63 10.00
CA THR A 63 9.07 -3.06 11.35
C THR A 63 8.24 -3.94 12.26
N ARG A 64 8.54 -3.84 13.56
CA ARG A 64 7.77 -4.46 14.63
C ARG A 64 7.76 -3.46 15.78
N ASP A 65 6.56 -3.10 16.24
CA ASP A 65 6.39 -2.11 17.30
C ASP A 65 7.11 -0.80 16.98
N LYS A 66 7.01 -0.39 15.71
CA LYS A 66 7.61 0.84 15.18
C LYS A 66 9.14 0.81 15.13
N LYS A 67 9.74 -0.34 15.40
CA LYS A 67 11.19 -0.50 15.32
C LYS A 67 11.55 -1.28 14.07
N LYS A 68 12.61 -0.86 13.41
CA LYS A 68 13.08 -1.52 12.21
C LYS A 68 13.64 -2.89 12.56
N VAL A 69 13.21 -3.91 11.84
CA VAL A 69 13.71 -5.28 12.01
C VAL A 69 14.22 -5.80 10.67
N LYS A 70 14.79 -6.98 10.69
CA LYS A 70 15.32 -7.59 9.49
C LYS A 70 14.24 -8.39 8.77
N ARG A 71 14.41 -8.53 7.46
CA ARG A 71 13.51 -9.36 6.67
C ARG A 71 13.43 -10.79 7.22
N ALA A 72 14.54 -11.29 7.74
CA ALA A 72 14.59 -12.64 8.31
C ALA A 72 13.66 -12.82 9.52
N ASP A 73 13.23 -11.71 10.13
CA ASP A 73 12.29 -11.77 11.24
C ASP A 73 10.86 -11.99 10.78
N LEU A 74 10.60 -11.85 9.48
CA LEU A 74 9.29 -12.09 8.91
C LEU A 74 9.18 -13.55 8.51
N LYS A 75 8.15 -14.22 8.99
CA LYS A 75 7.97 -15.65 8.75
C LYS A 75 6.57 -15.94 8.25
N VAL A 76 6.42 -17.05 7.57
CA VAL A 76 5.10 -17.56 7.15
C VAL A 76 4.24 -17.76 8.39
N GLY A 77 2.99 -17.32 8.30
CA GLY A 77 2.06 -17.37 9.43
C GLY A 77 2.04 -16.11 10.26
N THR A 78 2.92 -15.16 9.99
CA THR A 78 2.99 -13.90 10.72
C THR A 78 1.87 -12.97 10.26
N ASN A 79 1.21 -12.31 11.21
CA ASN A 79 0.23 -11.28 10.91
C ASN A 79 0.94 -9.98 10.58
N VAL A 80 0.52 -9.34 9.49
CA VAL A 80 1.20 -8.15 9.00
C VAL A 80 0.20 -7.10 8.52
N VAL A 81 0.66 -5.86 8.52
CA VAL A 81 0.02 -4.76 7.81
C VAL A 81 1.05 -4.29 6.78
N VAL A 82 0.71 -4.42 5.51
CA VAL A 82 1.62 -4.12 4.41
C VAL A 82 1.17 -2.85 3.72
N ASP A 83 2.07 -1.89 3.61
CA ASP A 83 1.83 -0.68 2.83
C ASP A 83 2.57 -0.83 1.50
N GLY A 84 1.83 -0.73 0.40
CA GLY A 84 2.39 -0.85 -0.93
C GLY A 84 1.87 0.21 -1.85
N ILE A 85 2.55 0.40 -2.96
CA ILE A 85 2.13 1.32 -4.01
C ILE A 85 2.06 0.60 -5.34
N GLY A 86 1.17 1.05 -6.21
CA GLY A 86 1.05 0.50 -7.55
C GLY A 86 -0.16 1.05 -8.26
N ASP A 87 -0.32 0.64 -9.50
CA ASP A 87 -1.46 1.06 -10.31
C ASP A 87 -2.69 0.19 -10.04
N ALA A 88 -2.47 -1.01 -9.55
CA ALA A 88 -3.53 -1.95 -9.23
C ALA A 88 -3.05 -2.87 -8.13
N ILE A 89 -4.00 -3.55 -7.48
CA ILE A 89 -3.68 -4.45 -6.38
C ILE A 89 -2.82 -5.63 -6.82
N GLU A 90 -2.81 -5.95 -8.12
CA GLU A 90 -1.99 -7.02 -8.66
C GLU A 90 -0.54 -6.60 -8.91
N ASP A 91 -0.26 -5.30 -8.88
CA ASP A 91 1.05 -4.75 -9.25
C ASP A 91 1.66 -3.96 -8.11
N LEU A 92 1.48 -4.40 -6.89
CA LEU A 92 1.98 -3.67 -5.75
C LEU A 92 3.46 -3.92 -5.50
N LEU A 93 4.16 -2.83 -5.18
CA LEU A 93 5.49 -2.88 -4.63
C LEU A 93 5.39 -2.53 -3.15
N VAL A 94 5.94 -3.40 -2.32
CA VAL A 94 5.84 -3.23 -0.87
C VAL A 94 6.81 -2.15 -0.40
N LEU A 95 6.28 -1.17 0.30
CA LEU A 95 7.10 -0.12 0.92
C LEU A 95 7.47 -0.51 2.34
N GLU A 96 6.51 -0.96 3.10
CA GLU A 96 6.73 -1.31 4.50
C GLU A 96 5.88 -2.49 4.90
N VAL A 97 6.48 -3.42 5.64
CA VAL A 97 5.77 -4.55 6.25
C VAL A 97 5.81 -4.34 7.76
N LYS A 98 4.64 -4.10 8.34
CA LYS A 98 4.53 -3.95 9.79
C LYS A 98 4.11 -5.29 10.38
N ILE A 99 4.99 -5.87 11.17
CA ILE A 99 4.71 -7.13 11.85
C ILE A 99 3.87 -6.81 13.08
N VAL A 100 2.72 -7.45 13.17
CA VAL A 100 1.81 -7.21 14.29
C VAL A 100 1.65 -8.50 15.08
N PRO A 101 1.40 -8.39 16.39
CA PRO A 101 1.19 -9.58 17.19
C PRO A 101 -0.11 -10.27 16.79
N PRO A 102 -0.22 -11.59 17.02
CA PRO A 102 -1.47 -12.27 16.74
C PRO A 102 -2.59 -11.69 17.61
N PRO A 103 -3.84 -11.75 17.11
CA PRO A 103 -4.96 -11.26 17.91
C PRO A 103 -5.02 -11.98 19.24
N ALA A 104 -5.38 -11.23 20.28
CA ALA A 104 -5.50 -11.82 21.60
C ALA A 104 -6.59 -12.88 21.59
N LYS A 105 -6.29 -14.02 22.20
CA LYS A 105 -7.26 -15.10 22.31
C LYS A 105 -7.96 -15.01 23.65
N LYS A 106 -9.20 -15.41 23.60
CA LYS A 106 -10.02 -15.43 24.82
C LYS A 106 -10.04 -16.77 25.44
#